data_26340f8cd32ae10f10a269449a1e81ef
#
_entry.id   26340f8cd32ae10f10a269449a1e81ef
#
_cell.length_a   1.000
_cell.length_b   1.000
_cell.length_c   1.000
_cell.angle_alpha   90.00
_cell.angle_beta   90.00
_cell.angle_gamma   90.00
#
_symmetry.space_group_name_H-M   'P 1'
#
loop_
_entity.id
_entity.type
_entity.pdbx_description
1 polymer ?
#
loop_
_entity_poly.entity_id
_entity_poly.type
_entity_poly.pdbx_seq_one_letter_code
_entity_poly.pdbx_strand_id
1 'polypeptide(L)'
;TLGYTSLPATLLRWNSAVNFSTNKNIIKRLATEVEQFVLTSDINNYYSILKVGGSYGDLFGQVVKRDEKGRVVVDADGKPVIQSGSPAFVGNSNPKFKLGFNNNFRYKNFLLSFLVDGSFGGKVMSLSEQAFDGLGISKASGEARLNGGVKVNGVIDGTETSVTTVDPRKWYQTVGGIQHATGEYMYDATNARVREISLGYAIPATVLKNGFFKSVKFSLVGRNLVYLYKKAPFDPDIIFSNGNGYSGVEILSLPATRSFGFNLNVTF
;
A
#
# COMPACT_ATOMS: atom_id res chain seq x y z
N THR A 1 -4.59 -1.16 -23.10
CA THR A 1 -3.15 -1.20 -23.45
C THR A 1 -2.90 -0.38 -24.70
N LEU A 2 -1.90 0.48 -24.66
CA LEU A 2 -1.34 1.15 -25.83
C LEU A 2 0.09 0.66 -26.03
N GLY A 3 0.45 0.32 -27.25
CA GLY A 3 1.77 -0.20 -27.59
C GLY A 3 2.40 0.52 -28.77
N TYR A 4 3.73 0.61 -28.76
CA TYR A 4 4.55 1.10 -29.85
C TYR A 4 5.64 0.07 -30.16
N THR A 5 5.87 -0.17 -31.43
CA THR A 5 6.99 -1.00 -31.89
C THR A 5 7.75 -0.25 -32.98
N SER A 6 9.07 -0.15 -32.84
CA SER A 6 9.93 0.49 -33.85
C SER A 6 9.95 -0.32 -35.14
N LEU A 7 10.22 0.38 -36.25
CA LEU A 7 10.33 -0.26 -37.57
C LEU A 7 11.43 -1.32 -37.63
N PRO A 8 11.24 -2.42 -38.39
CA PRO A 8 12.17 -3.57 -38.42
C PRO A 8 13.56 -3.25 -38.94
N ALA A 9 13.71 -2.17 -39.71
CA ALA A 9 14.97 -1.81 -40.38
C ALA A 9 16.01 -1.12 -39.48
N THR A 10 15.70 -0.84 -38.22
CA THR A 10 16.63 -0.17 -37.32
C THR A 10 17.49 -1.15 -36.54
N LEU A 11 18.78 -0.81 -36.33
CA LEU A 11 19.68 -1.57 -35.45
C LEU A 11 19.17 -1.69 -34.03
N LEU A 12 18.42 -0.69 -33.59
CA LEU A 12 17.72 -0.67 -32.28
C LEU A 12 16.25 -1.00 -32.51
N ARG A 13 15.79 -2.11 -31.99
CA ARG A 13 14.37 -2.45 -31.91
C ARG A 13 13.86 -2.06 -30.54
N TRP A 14 12.80 -1.27 -30.52
CA TRP A 14 12.13 -0.83 -29.30
C TRP A 14 10.65 -1.21 -29.36
N ASN A 15 10.20 -1.88 -28.29
CA ASN A 15 8.80 -2.17 -28.05
C ASN A 15 8.42 -1.60 -26.69
N SER A 16 7.41 -0.74 -26.67
CA SER A 16 6.90 -0.10 -25.46
C SER A 16 5.41 -0.35 -25.34
N ALA A 17 4.95 -0.62 -24.13
CA ALA A 17 3.53 -0.80 -23.85
C ALA A 17 3.16 -0.10 -22.53
N VAL A 18 2.07 0.66 -22.56
CA VAL A 18 1.43 1.26 -21.40
C VAL A 18 0.13 0.52 -21.13
N ASN A 19 -0.03 0.02 -19.94
CA ASN A 19 -1.24 -0.59 -19.44
C ASN A 19 -1.89 0.34 -18.42
N PHE A 20 -3.15 0.67 -18.64
CA PHE A 20 -3.96 1.43 -17.71
C PHE A 20 -5.16 0.58 -17.30
N SER A 21 -5.46 0.58 -16.02
CA SER A 21 -6.69 -0.05 -15.50
C SER A 21 -7.31 0.80 -14.40
N THR A 22 -8.62 0.86 -14.40
CA THR A 22 -9.42 1.48 -13.36
C THR A 22 -10.61 0.58 -13.06
N ASN A 23 -11.02 0.56 -11.81
CA ASN A 23 -12.22 -0.14 -11.37
C ASN A 23 -12.97 0.73 -10.38
N LYS A 24 -14.27 0.84 -10.56
CA LYS A 24 -15.17 1.47 -9.60
C LYS A 24 -16.34 0.52 -9.35
N ASN A 25 -16.50 0.09 -8.13
CA ASN A 25 -17.64 -0.72 -7.72
C ASN A 25 -18.56 0.07 -6.77
N ILE A 26 -19.84 -0.19 -6.82
CA ILE A 26 -20.85 0.40 -5.93
C ILE A 26 -21.84 -0.67 -5.58
N ILE A 27 -22.08 -0.86 -4.29
CA ILE A 27 -23.08 -1.79 -3.78
C ILE A 27 -24.46 -1.19 -4.02
N LYS A 28 -25.23 -1.82 -4.89
CA LYS A 28 -26.57 -1.34 -5.28
C LYS A 28 -27.65 -1.81 -4.33
N ARG A 29 -27.51 -3.02 -3.80
CA ARG A 29 -28.52 -3.64 -2.93
C ARG A 29 -27.86 -4.71 -2.06
N LEU A 30 -28.33 -4.82 -0.84
CA LEU A 30 -28.12 -5.95 0.06
C LEU A 30 -29.40 -6.79 0.12
N ALA A 31 -29.40 -7.86 0.90
CA ALA A 31 -30.61 -8.65 1.16
C ALA A 31 -31.68 -7.78 1.83
N THR A 32 -32.95 -8.20 1.72
CA THR A 32 -34.06 -7.49 2.34
C THR A 32 -33.84 -7.34 3.84
N GLU A 33 -34.11 -6.14 4.39
CA GLU A 33 -33.93 -5.78 5.80
C GLU A 33 -32.47 -5.76 6.30
N VAL A 34 -31.49 -5.89 5.41
CA VAL A 34 -30.06 -5.75 5.73
C VAL A 34 -29.57 -4.37 5.31
N GLU A 35 -29.33 -3.49 6.28
CA GLU A 35 -28.79 -2.15 6.03
C GLU A 35 -27.29 -2.18 5.76
N GLN A 36 -26.56 -3.05 6.45
CA GLN A 36 -25.13 -3.25 6.30
C GLN A 36 -24.75 -4.71 6.56
N PHE A 37 -23.68 -5.14 5.94
CA PHE A 37 -23.11 -6.46 6.15
C PHE A 37 -21.64 -6.37 6.52
N VAL A 38 -21.27 -6.88 7.69
CA VAL A 38 -19.89 -6.89 8.18
C VAL A 38 -19.19 -8.11 7.62
N LEU A 39 -18.20 -7.89 6.73
CA LEU A 39 -17.37 -8.96 6.17
C LEU A 39 -16.33 -9.45 7.17
N THR A 40 -15.76 -8.52 7.91
CA THR A 40 -14.75 -8.79 8.94
C THR A 40 -14.92 -7.78 10.05
N SER A 41 -14.91 -8.26 11.26
CA SER A 41 -14.85 -7.51 12.51
C SER A 41 -13.79 -8.11 13.42
N ASP A 42 -13.36 -7.36 14.42
CA ASP A 42 -12.54 -7.83 15.53
C ASP A 42 -11.05 -8.06 15.34
N ILE A 43 -10.45 -7.63 14.25
CA ILE A 43 -9.00 -7.48 14.27
C ILE A 43 -8.70 -6.05 14.75
N ASN A 44 -8.47 -5.89 16.05
CA ASN A 44 -8.06 -4.62 16.64
C ASN A 44 -8.93 -3.42 16.22
N ASN A 45 -10.28 -3.58 16.22
CA ASN A 45 -11.22 -2.55 15.77
C ASN A 45 -11.07 -2.13 14.28
N TYR A 46 -10.61 -3.03 13.44
CA TYR A 46 -10.73 -2.92 12.00
C TYR A 46 -12.02 -3.55 11.52
N TYR A 47 -12.71 -2.89 10.60
CA TYR A 47 -13.96 -3.38 10.04
C TYR A 47 -13.98 -3.20 8.53
N SER A 48 -14.38 -4.25 7.83
CA SER A 48 -14.79 -4.19 6.43
C SER A 48 -16.30 -4.32 6.38
N ILE A 49 -17.00 -3.25 6.02
CA ILE A 49 -18.46 -3.17 6.08
C ILE A 49 -19.01 -2.83 4.70
N LEU A 50 -19.95 -3.65 4.24
CA LEU A 50 -20.72 -3.40 3.03
C LEU A 50 -21.98 -2.62 3.37
N LYS A 51 -22.18 -1.46 2.72
CA LYS A 51 -23.38 -0.63 2.82
C LYS A 51 -23.89 -0.30 1.44
N VAL A 52 -25.21 -0.15 1.28
CA VAL A 52 -25.80 0.34 0.02
C VAL A 52 -25.26 1.74 -0.28
N GLY A 53 -24.82 1.96 -1.51
CA GLY A 53 -24.15 3.19 -1.95
C GLY A 53 -22.65 3.22 -1.68
N GLY A 54 -22.12 2.37 -0.80
CA GLY A 54 -20.71 2.18 -0.54
C GLY A 54 -20.03 1.32 -1.59
N SER A 55 -18.77 1.01 -1.33
CA SER A 55 -17.91 0.22 -2.21
C SER A 55 -17.41 -1.04 -1.51
N TYR A 56 -17.22 -2.10 -2.27
CA TYR A 56 -16.44 -3.24 -1.80
C TYR A 56 -14.98 -2.81 -1.64
N GLY A 57 -14.50 -2.86 -0.42
CA GLY A 57 -13.18 -2.33 -0.06
C GLY A 57 -13.25 -1.07 0.83
N ASP A 58 -14.45 -0.64 1.22
CA ASP A 58 -14.62 0.41 2.22
C ASP A 58 -14.11 -0.09 3.57
N LEU A 59 -13.28 0.75 4.22
CA LEU A 59 -12.60 0.50 5.47
C LEU A 59 -13.20 1.36 6.56
N PHE A 60 -13.46 0.74 7.70
CA PHE A 60 -14.00 1.39 8.88
C PHE A 60 -13.10 1.09 10.07
N GLY A 61 -13.02 2.02 11.00
CA GLY A 61 -12.21 1.88 12.21
C GLY A 61 -12.65 2.85 13.29
N GLN A 62 -12.21 2.62 14.52
CA GLN A 62 -12.35 3.61 15.57
C GLN A 62 -11.40 4.78 15.30
N VAL A 63 -11.83 5.99 15.67
CA VAL A 63 -11.08 7.23 15.49
C VAL A 63 -11.03 8.01 16.81
N VAL A 64 -10.04 8.88 16.94
CA VAL A 64 -9.99 9.84 18.03
C VAL A 64 -11.15 10.82 17.89
N LYS A 65 -11.90 11.05 18.98
CA LYS A 65 -13.00 12.00 19.03
C LYS A 65 -12.49 13.40 18.71
N ARG A 66 -13.20 14.08 17.81
CA ARG A 66 -12.98 15.48 17.49
C ARG A 66 -14.23 16.30 17.76
N ASP A 67 -14.04 17.55 18.19
CA ASP A 67 -15.14 18.48 18.34
C ASP A 67 -15.59 19.08 16.99
N GLU A 68 -16.59 19.93 17.01
CA GLU A 68 -17.15 20.60 15.81
C GLU A 68 -16.11 21.49 15.08
N LYS A 69 -15.06 21.93 15.78
CA LYS A 69 -13.95 22.72 15.23
C LYS A 69 -12.80 21.83 14.72
N GLY A 70 -12.97 20.48 14.76
CA GLY A 70 -11.97 19.50 14.34
C GLY A 70 -10.82 19.31 15.33
N ARG A 71 -10.90 19.86 16.57
CA ARG A 71 -9.89 19.70 17.61
C ARG A 71 -9.97 18.32 18.24
N VAL A 72 -8.84 17.73 18.56
CA VAL A 72 -8.74 16.47 19.30
C VAL A 72 -9.33 16.63 20.69
N VAL A 73 -10.27 15.78 21.06
CA VAL A 73 -10.84 15.80 22.41
C VAL A 73 -9.96 14.93 23.32
N VAL A 74 -9.54 15.51 24.45
CA VAL A 74 -8.83 14.82 25.52
C VAL A 74 -9.66 14.84 26.82
N ASP A 75 -9.54 13.82 27.65
CA ASP A 75 -10.21 13.79 28.93
C ASP A 75 -9.50 14.69 29.97
N ALA A 76 -10.04 14.74 31.18
CA ALA A 76 -9.46 15.52 32.26
C ALA A 76 -8.05 15.04 32.67
N ASP A 77 -7.74 13.78 32.43
CA ASP A 77 -6.41 13.20 32.66
C ASP A 77 -5.44 13.47 31.52
N GLY A 78 -5.88 14.12 30.46
CA GLY A 78 -5.09 14.42 29.27
C GLY A 78 -4.87 13.22 28.34
N LYS A 79 -5.74 12.20 28.36
CA LYS A 79 -5.77 11.10 27.40
C LYS A 79 -6.66 11.45 26.22
N PRO A 80 -6.31 11.07 24.98
CA PRO A 80 -7.22 11.23 23.85
C PRO A 80 -8.49 10.37 24.05
N VAL A 81 -9.63 10.95 23.75
CA VAL A 81 -10.92 10.25 23.82
C VAL A 81 -11.16 9.53 22.49
N ILE A 82 -11.48 8.25 22.52
CA ILE A 82 -11.91 7.50 21.33
C ILE A 82 -13.39 7.73 21.11
N GLN A 83 -13.77 7.96 19.86
CA GLN A 83 -15.18 8.14 19.50
C GLN A 83 -15.97 6.87 19.83
N SER A 84 -17.01 7.01 20.64
CA SER A 84 -17.91 5.91 20.99
C SER A 84 -18.88 5.61 19.84
N GLY A 85 -19.43 4.38 19.83
CA GLY A 85 -20.45 3.95 18.88
C GLY A 85 -19.89 3.21 17.66
N SER A 86 -20.60 3.31 16.53
CA SER A 86 -20.22 2.61 15.31
C SER A 86 -18.89 3.10 14.74
N PRO A 87 -18.07 2.19 14.16
CA PRO A 87 -16.81 2.57 13.54
C PRO A 87 -17.03 3.58 12.41
N ALA A 88 -16.14 4.55 12.32
CA ALA A 88 -16.17 5.58 11.28
C ALA A 88 -15.65 5.03 9.96
N PHE A 89 -16.17 5.55 8.84
CA PHE A 89 -15.56 5.34 7.53
C PHE A 89 -14.20 6.04 7.47
N VAL A 90 -13.12 5.29 7.22
CA VAL A 90 -11.76 5.82 7.24
C VAL A 90 -11.07 5.75 5.89
N GLY A 91 -11.69 5.13 4.90
CA GLY A 91 -11.18 5.12 3.53
C GLY A 91 -11.63 3.92 2.72
N ASN A 92 -11.04 3.77 1.55
CA ASN A 92 -11.30 2.64 0.65
C ASN A 92 -9.97 2.06 0.18
N SER A 93 -9.85 0.73 0.20
CA SER A 93 -8.62 0.03 -0.19
C SER A 93 -8.38 -0.02 -1.69
N ASN A 94 -9.42 0.18 -2.51
CA ASN A 94 -9.29 0.10 -3.95
C ASN A 94 -8.52 1.30 -4.52
N PRO A 95 -7.50 1.09 -5.36
CA PRO A 95 -6.86 2.18 -6.06
C PRO A 95 -7.81 2.82 -7.06
N LYS A 96 -7.65 4.12 -7.30
CA LYS A 96 -8.39 4.84 -8.35
C LYS A 96 -8.02 4.32 -9.73
N PHE A 97 -6.73 4.05 -9.94
CA PHE A 97 -6.22 3.44 -11.18
C PHE A 97 -4.86 2.78 -10.93
N LYS A 98 -4.49 1.89 -11.86
CA LYS A 98 -3.16 1.29 -11.93
C LYS A 98 -2.53 1.58 -13.29
N LEU A 99 -1.21 1.79 -13.29
CA LEU A 99 -0.41 1.97 -14.50
C LEU A 99 0.69 0.93 -14.53
N GLY A 100 0.94 0.38 -15.72
CA GLY A 100 2.09 -0.45 -16.01
C GLY A 100 2.80 0.08 -17.25
N PHE A 101 4.12 0.23 -17.19
CA PHE A 101 4.94 0.70 -18.28
C PHE A 101 6.03 -0.34 -18.56
N ASN A 102 5.84 -1.09 -19.65
CA ASN A 102 6.75 -2.14 -20.08
C ASN A 102 7.55 -1.66 -21.29
N ASN A 103 8.86 -1.86 -21.24
CA ASN A 103 9.76 -1.52 -22.33
C ASN A 103 10.72 -2.65 -22.62
N ASN A 104 10.91 -2.92 -23.89
CA ASN A 104 11.85 -3.92 -24.40
C ASN A 104 12.71 -3.28 -25.49
N PHE A 105 14.00 -3.31 -25.29
CA PHE A 105 15.00 -2.83 -26.24
C PHE A 105 15.86 -4.00 -26.71
N ARG A 106 16.09 -4.06 -27.98
CA ARG A 106 17.06 -4.97 -28.59
C ARG A 106 18.01 -4.18 -29.46
N TYR A 107 19.29 -4.23 -29.11
CA TYR A 107 20.37 -3.67 -29.93
C TYR A 107 21.36 -4.77 -30.25
N LYS A 108 21.42 -5.15 -31.52
CA LYS A 108 22.18 -6.34 -31.97
C LYS A 108 21.79 -7.56 -31.14
N ASN A 109 22.71 -8.06 -30.32
CA ASN A 109 22.57 -9.25 -29.49
C ASN A 109 22.17 -8.94 -28.04
N PHE A 110 22.19 -7.66 -27.65
CA PHE A 110 21.78 -7.22 -26.31
C PHE A 110 20.28 -7.00 -26.24
N LEU A 111 19.70 -7.42 -25.13
CA LEU A 111 18.29 -7.24 -24.81
C LEU A 111 18.19 -6.58 -23.44
N LEU A 112 17.49 -5.47 -23.38
CA LEU A 112 17.14 -4.80 -22.14
C LEU A 112 15.63 -4.76 -22.04
N SER A 113 15.08 -5.23 -20.92
CA SER A 113 13.67 -5.03 -20.61
C SER A 113 13.51 -4.45 -19.22
N PHE A 114 12.50 -3.61 -19.04
CA PHE A 114 12.11 -3.15 -17.71
C PHE A 114 10.60 -2.95 -17.64
N LEU A 115 10.08 -3.22 -16.46
CA LEU A 115 8.70 -2.99 -16.07
C LEU A 115 8.67 -2.03 -14.89
N VAL A 116 7.99 -0.92 -15.06
CA VAL A 116 7.59 0.00 -13.99
C VAL A 116 6.10 -0.14 -13.81
N ASP A 117 5.65 -0.37 -12.60
CA ASP A 117 4.23 -0.36 -12.27
C ASP A 117 3.91 0.58 -11.12
N GLY A 118 2.66 0.98 -11.03
CA GLY A 118 2.18 1.84 -9.96
C GLY A 118 0.70 1.67 -9.71
N SER A 119 0.34 1.86 -8.44
CA SER A 119 -1.02 1.90 -7.93
C SER A 119 -1.28 3.30 -7.36
N PHE A 120 -2.34 3.96 -7.78
CA PHE A 120 -2.61 5.35 -7.44
C PHE A 120 -3.95 5.49 -6.73
N GLY A 121 -3.93 6.10 -5.55
CA GLY A 121 -5.06 6.13 -4.63
C GLY A 121 -5.19 4.83 -3.85
N GLY A 122 -6.30 4.70 -3.16
CA GLY A 122 -6.51 3.64 -2.18
C GLY A 122 -5.89 3.97 -0.83
N LYS A 123 -6.34 3.24 0.18
CA LYS A 123 -5.86 3.35 1.56
C LYS A 123 -5.43 1.98 2.07
N VAL A 124 -4.47 1.98 2.97
CA VAL A 124 -4.04 0.79 3.70
C VAL A 124 -3.95 1.13 5.18
N MET A 125 -4.52 0.27 6.01
CA MET A 125 -4.47 0.37 7.46
C MET A 125 -3.30 -0.46 7.98
N SER A 126 -2.41 0.15 8.77
CA SER A 126 -1.30 -0.57 9.38
C SER A 126 -1.57 -0.88 10.84
N LEU A 127 -1.90 -2.12 11.11
CA LEU A 127 -1.99 -2.65 12.46
C LEU A 127 -0.61 -2.92 13.07
N SER A 128 0.43 -3.02 12.25
CA SER A 128 1.83 -3.08 12.72
C SER A 128 2.25 -1.77 13.38
N GLU A 129 2.05 -0.64 12.70
CA GLU A 129 2.36 0.69 13.27
C GLU A 129 1.55 0.94 14.54
N GLN A 130 0.27 0.57 14.54
CA GLN A 130 -0.59 0.62 15.71
C GLN A 130 0.01 -0.16 16.89
N ALA A 131 0.41 -1.41 16.65
CA ALA A 131 1.00 -2.25 17.69
C ALA A 131 2.32 -1.67 18.20
N PHE A 132 3.20 -1.19 17.31
CA PHE A 132 4.47 -0.59 17.68
C PHE A 132 4.29 0.71 18.48
N ASP A 133 3.29 1.51 18.14
CA ASP A 133 2.91 2.71 18.88
C ASP A 133 2.39 2.35 20.26
N GLY A 134 1.46 1.42 20.35
CA GLY A 134 0.89 0.96 21.62
C GLY A 134 1.94 0.39 22.59
N LEU A 135 2.96 -0.30 22.04
CA LEU A 135 4.10 -0.80 22.81
C LEU A 135 5.17 0.27 23.09
N GLY A 136 5.07 1.44 22.44
CA GLY A 136 6.02 2.54 22.60
C GLY A 136 7.39 2.30 21.94
N ILE A 137 7.47 1.38 20.98
CA ILE A 137 8.72 0.99 20.28
C ILE A 137 8.82 1.59 18.86
N SER A 138 7.80 2.32 18.41
CA SER A 138 7.86 2.99 17.11
C SER A 138 8.80 4.20 17.14
N LYS A 139 9.28 4.58 15.95
CA LYS A 139 10.06 5.81 15.78
C LYS A 139 9.26 7.04 16.24
N ALA A 140 7.97 7.11 15.89
CA ALA A 140 7.08 8.21 16.24
C ALA A 140 6.93 8.36 17.76
N SER A 141 6.71 7.26 18.47
CA SER A 141 6.61 7.29 19.94
C SER A 141 7.95 7.67 20.61
N GLY A 142 9.08 7.26 20.04
CA GLY A 142 10.42 7.64 20.46
C GLY A 142 10.66 9.15 20.31
N GLU A 143 10.39 9.69 19.13
CA GLU A 143 10.52 11.12 18.83
C GLU A 143 9.61 11.99 19.71
N ALA A 144 8.36 11.57 19.92
CA ALA A 144 7.44 12.29 20.80
C ALA A 144 7.95 12.38 22.24
N ARG A 145 8.58 11.32 22.77
CA ARG A 145 9.21 11.35 24.10
C ARG A 145 10.37 12.35 24.17
N LEU A 146 11.19 12.41 23.13
CA LEU A 146 12.34 13.32 23.07
C LEU A 146 11.92 14.78 22.85
N ASN A 147 10.81 15.03 22.15
CA ASN A 147 10.33 16.35 21.79
C ASN A 147 9.26 16.92 22.73
N GLY A 148 9.12 16.36 23.94
CA GLY A 148 8.25 16.86 24.99
C GLY A 148 6.76 16.62 24.76
N GLY A 149 6.40 15.59 23.97
CA GLY A 149 5.02 15.13 23.80
C GLY A 149 4.52 15.11 22.36
N VAL A 150 3.32 14.57 22.19
CA VAL A 150 2.59 14.55 20.91
C VAL A 150 1.92 15.91 20.71
N LYS A 151 2.28 16.63 19.68
CA LYS A 151 1.66 17.92 19.34
C LYS A 151 0.27 17.71 18.77
N VAL A 152 -0.70 18.37 19.36
CA VAL A 152 -2.12 18.29 18.96
C VAL A 152 -2.74 19.69 18.90
N ASN A 153 -3.75 19.86 18.07
CA ASN A 153 -4.73 20.91 18.22
C ASN A 153 -5.90 20.30 19.00
N GLY A 154 -5.89 20.44 20.30
CA GLY A 154 -6.80 19.73 21.21
C GLY A 154 -7.60 20.62 22.13
N VAL A 155 -8.58 20.02 22.78
CA VAL A 155 -9.45 20.63 23.77
C VAL A 155 -9.82 19.61 24.86
N ILE A 156 -9.93 20.05 26.11
CA ILE A 156 -10.44 19.20 27.20
C ILE A 156 -11.94 18.98 27.01
N ASP A 157 -12.38 17.72 27.07
CA ASP A 157 -13.80 17.35 26.90
C ASP A 157 -14.76 18.19 27.76
N GLY A 158 -15.82 18.68 27.13
CA GLY A 158 -16.81 19.51 27.79
C GLY A 158 -16.35 20.95 28.15
N THR A 159 -15.17 21.38 27.68
CA THR A 159 -14.62 22.73 27.93
C THR A 159 -14.12 23.39 26.66
N GLU A 160 -13.69 24.66 26.73
CA GLU A 160 -12.96 25.37 25.69
C GLU A 160 -11.44 25.45 25.97
N THR A 161 -10.96 24.73 27.02
CA THR A 161 -9.55 24.73 27.39
C THR A 161 -8.70 24.05 26.34
N SER A 162 -7.83 24.83 25.69
CA SER A 162 -6.96 24.32 24.61
C SER A 162 -5.86 23.41 25.14
N VAL A 163 -5.58 22.35 24.38
CA VAL A 163 -4.47 21.42 24.61
C VAL A 163 -3.59 21.39 23.38
N THR A 164 -2.29 21.74 23.54
CA THR A 164 -1.32 21.77 22.43
C THR A 164 -0.38 20.57 22.44
N THR A 165 -0.33 19.83 23.56
CA THR A 165 0.59 18.71 23.71
C THR A 165 -0.05 17.67 24.64
N VAL A 166 0.06 16.41 24.23
CA VAL A 166 -0.39 15.25 25.02
C VAL A 166 0.84 14.42 25.42
N ASP A 167 0.84 13.89 26.62
CA ASP A 167 1.87 12.95 27.08
C ASP A 167 1.98 11.76 26.11
N PRO A 168 3.19 11.42 25.62
CA PRO A 168 3.37 10.36 24.61
C PRO A 168 2.83 9.00 25.06
N ARG A 169 3.01 8.65 26.32
CA ARG A 169 2.50 7.37 26.85
C ARG A 169 0.98 7.34 26.83
N LYS A 170 0.34 8.44 27.29
CA LYS A 170 -1.12 8.56 27.27
C LYS A 170 -1.68 8.50 25.84
N TRP A 171 -1.02 9.20 24.91
CA TRP A 171 -1.41 9.17 23.51
C TRP A 171 -1.30 7.77 22.90
N TYR A 172 -0.10 7.22 22.87
CA TYR A 172 0.16 5.97 22.15
C TYR A 172 -0.46 4.74 22.80
N GLN A 173 -0.58 4.68 24.12
CA GLN A 173 -1.29 3.60 24.79
C GLN A 173 -2.81 3.66 24.57
N THR A 174 -3.37 4.83 24.31
CA THR A 174 -4.80 4.96 24.00
C THR A 174 -5.05 4.71 22.52
N VAL A 175 -4.33 5.38 21.64
CA VAL A 175 -4.55 5.32 20.17
C VAL A 175 -4.08 3.97 19.59
N GLY A 176 -2.88 3.53 19.93
CA GLY A 176 -2.30 2.25 19.51
C GLY A 176 -2.55 1.08 20.44
N GLY A 177 -3.03 1.33 21.66
CA GLY A 177 -3.24 0.33 22.70
C GLY A 177 -4.58 -0.39 22.62
N ILE A 178 -5.10 -0.80 23.79
CA ILE A 178 -6.29 -1.66 23.92
C ILE A 178 -7.55 -1.06 23.27
N GLN A 179 -7.72 0.26 23.28
CA GLN A 179 -8.89 0.92 22.69
C GLN A 179 -8.80 1.06 21.15
N HIS A 180 -7.60 1.00 20.62
CA HIS A 180 -7.29 0.90 19.20
C HIS A 180 -8.06 1.89 18.30
N ALA A 181 -7.53 3.11 18.13
CA ALA A 181 -8.03 4.04 17.13
C ALA A 181 -7.44 3.71 15.75
N THR A 182 -7.86 2.59 15.17
CA THR A 182 -7.34 2.06 13.89
C THR A 182 -7.44 3.06 12.74
N GLY A 183 -8.43 3.97 12.80
CA GLY A 183 -8.58 5.02 11.82
C GLY A 183 -7.41 6.02 11.76
N GLU A 184 -6.63 6.17 12.83
CA GLU A 184 -5.45 7.02 12.86
C GLU A 184 -4.24 6.38 12.15
N TYR A 185 -4.31 5.08 11.84
CA TYR A 185 -3.26 4.31 11.15
C TYR A 185 -3.56 4.05 9.68
N MET A 186 -4.31 4.97 9.05
CA MET A 186 -4.66 4.93 7.63
C MET A 186 -3.63 5.67 6.80
N TYR A 187 -3.00 4.95 5.89
CA TYR A 187 -1.99 5.48 4.97
C TYR A 187 -2.51 5.51 3.53
N ASP A 188 -1.97 6.43 2.74
CA ASP A 188 -2.22 6.46 1.29
C ASP A 188 -1.38 5.36 0.63
N ALA A 189 -2.04 4.43 -0.06
CA ALA A 189 -1.42 3.29 -0.70
C ALA A 189 -0.75 3.62 -2.05
N THR A 190 -0.77 4.89 -2.47
CA THR A 190 -0.14 5.31 -3.73
C THR A 190 1.33 4.97 -3.75
N ASN A 191 1.73 4.25 -4.80
CA ASN A 191 3.11 3.87 -5.03
C ASN A 191 3.40 3.69 -6.52
N ALA A 192 4.69 3.79 -6.87
CA ALA A 192 5.23 3.41 -8.17
C ALA A 192 6.61 2.78 -7.97
N ARG A 193 6.90 1.69 -8.64
CA ARG A 193 8.15 0.96 -8.47
C ARG A 193 8.71 0.34 -9.77
N VAL A 194 10.01 0.12 -9.76
CA VAL A 194 10.66 -0.72 -10.76
C VAL A 194 10.41 -2.17 -10.37
N ARG A 195 9.46 -2.80 -11.07
CA ARG A 195 9.03 -4.17 -10.80
C ARG A 195 10.04 -5.20 -11.27
N GLU A 196 10.58 -5.01 -12.47
CA GLU A 196 11.57 -5.91 -13.06
C GLU A 196 12.52 -5.15 -13.99
N ILE A 197 13.77 -5.51 -13.97
CA ILE A 197 14.75 -5.18 -15.01
C ILE A 197 15.42 -6.48 -15.43
N SER A 198 15.56 -6.69 -16.75
CA SER A 198 16.30 -7.82 -17.29
C SER A 198 17.30 -7.35 -18.35
N LEU A 199 18.53 -7.78 -18.21
CA LEU A 199 19.60 -7.56 -19.21
C LEU A 199 20.02 -8.90 -19.79
N GLY A 200 19.79 -9.09 -21.06
CA GLY A 200 20.06 -10.33 -21.76
C GLY A 200 21.07 -10.17 -22.90
N TYR A 201 21.73 -11.28 -23.21
CA TYR A 201 22.57 -11.42 -24.38
C TYR A 201 22.22 -12.71 -25.13
N ALA A 202 21.94 -12.58 -26.43
CA ALA A 202 21.70 -13.71 -27.32
C ALA A 202 22.98 -14.04 -28.07
N ILE A 203 23.44 -15.28 -28.00
CA ILE A 203 24.63 -15.70 -28.73
C ILE A 203 24.33 -15.59 -30.22
N PRO A 204 25.22 -14.95 -31.04
CA PRO A 204 25.01 -14.81 -32.48
C PRO A 204 24.82 -16.16 -33.15
N ALA A 205 23.86 -16.25 -34.07
CA ALA A 205 23.60 -17.46 -34.82
C ALA A 205 24.83 -17.96 -35.62
N THR A 206 25.72 -17.04 -36.02
CA THR A 206 26.99 -17.37 -36.67
C THR A 206 27.92 -18.22 -35.82
N VAL A 207 27.90 -18.05 -34.50
CA VAL A 207 28.69 -18.84 -33.55
C VAL A 207 28.07 -20.24 -33.35
N LEU A 208 26.75 -20.35 -33.44
CA LEU A 208 26.01 -21.60 -33.21
C LEU A 208 25.82 -22.44 -34.50
N LYS A 209 26.20 -21.93 -35.68
CA LYS A 209 25.83 -22.47 -37.00
C LYS A 209 26.16 -23.97 -37.17
N ASN A 210 27.22 -24.45 -36.54
CA ASN A 210 27.64 -25.85 -36.66
C ASN A 210 27.47 -26.64 -35.37
N GLY A 211 26.74 -26.08 -34.38
CA GLY A 211 26.55 -26.69 -33.06
C GLY A 211 25.19 -27.35 -32.91
N PHE A 212 25.03 -28.09 -31.83
CA PHE A 212 23.78 -28.73 -31.42
C PHE A 212 22.68 -27.72 -31.08
N PHE A 213 23.08 -26.50 -30.65
CA PHE A 213 22.14 -25.46 -30.21
C PHE A 213 21.77 -24.55 -31.38
N LYS A 214 20.45 -24.33 -31.58
CA LYS A 214 19.91 -23.38 -32.56
C LYS A 214 19.86 -21.95 -32.00
N SER A 215 19.60 -21.79 -30.71
CA SER A 215 19.72 -20.50 -30.05
C SER A 215 20.11 -20.65 -28.59
N VAL A 216 20.90 -19.72 -28.10
CA VAL A 216 21.27 -19.62 -26.68
C VAL A 216 21.14 -18.16 -26.27
N LYS A 217 20.37 -17.92 -25.22
CA LYS A 217 20.18 -16.59 -24.62
C LYS A 217 20.40 -16.68 -23.11
N PHE A 218 21.25 -15.83 -22.59
CA PHE A 218 21.47 -15.63 -21.16
C PHE A 218 20.87 -14.28 -20.75
N SER A 219 20.23 -14.20 -19.57
CA SER A 219 19.70 -12.95 -19.05
C SER A 219 19.88 -12.88 -17.52
N LEU A 220 20.29 -11.73 -17.03
CA LEU A 220 20.25 -11.34 -15.63
C LEU A 220 18.95 -10.63 -15.35
N VAL A 221 18.28 -10.96 -14.24
CA VAL A 221 16.96 -10.41 -13.88
C VAL A 221 17.01 -9.93 -12.44
N GLY A 222 16.54 -8.70 -12.23
CA GLY A 222 16.31 -8.15 -10.91
C GLY A 222 14.84 -7.77 -10.75
N ARG A 223 14.22 -8.12 -9.61
CA ARG A 223 12.81 -7.85 -9.32
C ARG A 223 12.63 -7.07 -8.04
N ASN A 224 11.55 -6.27 -7.98
CA ASN A 224 11.17 -5.41 -6.85
C ASN A 224 12.33 -4.50 -6.39
N LEU A 225 13.05 -3.90 -7.33
CA LEU A 225 14.35 -3.28 -7.08
C LEU A 225 14.25 -2.01 -6.24
N VAL A 226 13.33 -1.12 -6.59
CA VAL A 226 13.20 0.18 -5.93
C VAL A 226 11.81 0.76 -6.11
N TYR A 227 11.30 1.43 -5.07
CA TYR A 227 10.18 2.35 -5.17
C TYR A 227 10.66 3.67 -5.74
N LEU A 228 10.07 4.09 -6.84
CA LEU A 228 10.25 5.43 -7.41
C LEU A 228 9.46 6.47 -6.62
N TYR A 229 8.31 6.03 -6.11
CA TYR A 229 7.43 6.84 -5.26
C TYR A 229 6.64 5.94 -4.31
N LYS A 230 6.47 6.39 -3.07
CA LYS A 230 5.71 5.69 -2.04
C LYS A 230 5.26 6.68 -0.95
N LYS A 231 3.99 6.66 -0.57
CA LYS A 231 3.46 7.50 0.52
C LYS A 231 3.47 6.79 1.87
N ALA A 232 3.10 5.52 1.90
CA ALA A 232 3.14 4.74 3.14
C ALA A 232 4.59 4.51 3.61
N PRO A 233 4.88 4.49 4.91
CA PRO A 233 6.24 4.24 5.42
C PRO A 233 6.69 2.79 5.20
N PHE A 234 5.77 1.87 5.03
CA PHE A 234 5.98 0.45 4.73
C PHE A 234 5.67 0.13 3.26
N ASP A 235 5.72 -1.14 2.88
CA ASP A 235 5.33 -1.60 1.53
C ASP A 235 3.80 -1.63 1.40
N PRO A 236 3.16 -0.75 0.62
CA PRO A 236 1.70 -0.65 0.53
C PRO A 236 1.05 -1.77 -0.31
N ASP A 237 1.82 -2.61 -0.99
CA ASP A 237 1.31 -3.77 -1.73
C ASP A 237 1.22 -5.02 -0.85
N ILE A 238 1.68 -4.94 0.40
CA ILE A 238 1.55 -6.04 1.35
C ILE A 238 0.10 -6.14 1.79
N ILE A 239 -0.44 -7.33 1.74
CA ILE A 239 -1.77 -7.67 2.24
C ILE A 239 -1.65 -8.76 3.29
N PHE A 240 -2.42 -8.60 4.36
CA PHE A 240 -2.46 -9.59 5.44
C PHE A 240 -3.02 -10.94 4.95
N SER A 241 -4.06 -10.91 4.14
CA SER A 241 -4.73 -12.10 3.62
C SER A 241 -5.41 -11.82 2.28
N ASN A 242 -5.55 -12.86 1.46
CA ASN A 242 -6.37 -12.84 0.26
C ASN A 242 -7.88 -13.01 0.55
N GLY A 243 -8.27 -13.14 1.81
CA GLY A 243 -9.67 -13.21 2.22
C GLY A 243 -10.41 -11.91 1.97
N ASN A 244 -11.69 -12.05 1.62
CA ASN A 244 -12.53 -10.93 1.19
C ASN A 244 -12.66 -9.79 2.21
N GLY A 245 -12.52 -10.07 3.50
CA GLY A 245 -12.64 -9.07 4.56
C GLY A 245 -11.34 -8.35 4.93
N TYR A 246 -10.20 -8.71 4.33
CA TYR A 246 -8.88 -8.23 4.74
C TYR A 246 -8.21 -7.32 3.70
N SER A 247 -8.96 -6.79 2.76
CA SER A 247 -8.44 -5.85 1.78
C SER A 247 -7.95 -4.57 2.44
N GLY A 248 -6.73 -4.14 2.11
CA GLY A 248 -6.19 -2.87 2.63
C GLY A 248 -5.79 -2.91 4.09
N VAL A 249 -5.44 -4.07 4.63
CA VAL A 249 -4.88 -4.25 5.98
C VAL A 249 -3.49 -4.85 5.89
N GLU A 250 -2.57 -4.26 6.63
CA GLU A 250 -1.23 -4.79 6.87
C GLU A 250 -1.10 -5.09 8.38
N ILE A 251 -0.60 -6.28 8.70
CA ILE A 251 -0.36 -6.71 10.07
C ILE A 251 0.90 -7.56 10.13
N LEU A 252 1.96 -7.07 10.74
CA LEU A 252 3.25 -7.73 10.97
C LEU A 252 3.77 -8.50 9.74
N SER A 253 3.45 -7.99 8.56
CA SER A 253 3.76 -8.64 7.31
C SER A 253 5.23 -8.42 6.92
N LEU A 254 5.86 -9.44 6.36
CA LEU A 254 7.22 -9.30 5.85
C LEU A 254 7.23 -8.40 4.62
N PRO A 255 8.18 -7.45 4.53
CA PRO A 255 8.31 -6.60 3.35
C PRO A 255 8.64 -7.43 2.11
N ALA A 256 8.22 -6.94 0.93
CA ALA A 256 8.56 -7.57 -0.33
C ALA A 256 10.09 -7.65 -0.51
N THR A 257 10.56 -8.82 -0.91
CA THR A 257 11.98 -9.07 -1.13
C THR A 257 12.43 -8.57 -2.50
N ARG A 258 13.66 -8.03 -2.56
CA ARG A 258 14.38 -7.89 -3.82
C ARG A 258 14.91 -9.24 -4.23
N SER A 259 14.75 -9.61 -5.48
CA SER A 259 15.31 -10.86 -5.98
C SER A 259 16.19 -10.62 -7.21
N PHE A 260 17.27 -11.37 -7.27
CA PHE A 260 18.17 -11.40 -8.41
C PHE A 260 18.28 -12.84 -8.90
N GLY A 261 18.27 -13.00 -10.20
CA GLY A 261 18.36 -14.32 -10.82
C GLY A 261 18.94 -14.25 -12.22
N PHE A 262 19.10 -15.41 -12.79
CA PHE A 262 19.47 -15.52 -14.21
C PHE A 262 18.55 -16.50 -14.93
N ASN A 263 18.37 -16.27 -16.22
CA ASN A 263 17.67 -17.18 -17.12
C ASN A 263 18.60 -17.62 -18.23
N LEU A 264 18.62 -18.92 -18.50
CA LEU A 264 19.29 -19.52 -19.65
C LEU A 264 18.22 -20.15 -20.54
N ASN A 265 18.02 -19.60 -21.73
CA ASN A 265 17.12 -20.17 -22.73
C ASN A 265 17.96 -20.82 -23.82
N VAL A 266 17.72 -22.10 -24.06
CA VAL A 266 18.42 -22.91 -25.05
C VAL A 266 17.39 -23.57 -25.97
N THR A 267 17.62 -23.49 -27.26
CA THR A 267 16.82 -24.20 -28.30
C THR A 267 17.76 -25.14 -29.05
N PHE A 268 17.32 -26.36 -29.23
CA PHE A 268 18.05 -27.43 -29.90
C PHE A 268 17.62 -27.60 -31.36
#